data_80123ce78fb58fc14ac1d9408034cdaf
#
_entry.id   80123ce78fb58fc14ac1d9408034cdaf
#
_cell.length_a   1.000
_cell.length_b   1.000
_cell.length_c   1.000
_cell.angle_alpha   90.00
_cell.angle_beta   90.00
_cell.angle_gamma   90.00
#
_symmetry.space_group_name_H-M   'P 1'
#
loop_
_entity.id
_entity.type
_entity.pdbx_description
1 polymer ?
#
loop_
_entity_poly.entity_id
_entity_poly.type
_entity_poly.pdbx_seq_one_letter_code
_entity_poly.pdbx_strand_id
1 'polypeptide(L)'
;MGDIVTKSISAPTDSRASSMLDARTATGIQEDAWAVPADTSIECGPVRRKLPAERHSITHKFSIGGHEGYITAGMFEDGSPGEIFVTMAKEGSTISGLMDSMAVAISLILQCGVPLKFLVDKFAHVRFEPSGWTGNPQIPYATSIMDYIFRWLALKFLGPEYAVPEAGEPEL
;
A
#
# COMPACT_ATOMS: atom_id res chain seq x y z
N MET A 1 4.53 -38.06 45.71
CA MET A 1 3.14 -37.57 45.79
C MET A 1 3.22 -36.10 46.16
N GLY A 2 3.11 -35.21 45.21
CA GLY A 2 3.15 -33.78 45.41
C GLY A 2 2.18 -33.13 44.42
N ASP A 3 1.08 -32.60 44.96
CA ASP A 3 -0.03 -32.02 44.21
C ASP A 3 0.39 -30.72 43.55
N ILE A 4 0.19 -30.64 42.24
CA ILE A 4 0.35 -29.40 41.46
C ILE A 4 -0.95 -28.59 41.59
N VAL A 5 -0.90 -27.53 42.38
CA VAL A 5 -1.97 -26.55 42.50
C VAL A 5 -1.94 -25.64 41.28
N THR A 6 -2.87 -25.83 40.36
CA THR A 6 -3.14 -24.89 39.23
C THR A 6 -3.84 -23.65 39.75
N LYS A 7 -3.10 -22.56 39.85
CA LYS A 7 -3.63 -21.26 40.22
C LYS A 7 -4.19 -20.60 38.95
N SER A 8 -5.51 -20.53 38.83
CA SER A 8 -6.17 -19.76 37.77
C SER A 8 -5.97 -18.26 38.00
N ILE A 9 -5.30 -17.61 37.07
CA ILE A 9 -5.14 -16.17 37.07
C ILE A 9 -6.35 -15.59 36.33
N SER A 10 -7.29 -14.98 37.06
CA SER A 10 -8.35 -14.16 36.49
C SER A 10 -7.75 -12.86 35.98
N ALA A 11 -7.97 -12.54 34.70
CA ALA A 11 -7.60 -11.27 34.09
C ALA A 11 -8.39 -10.11 34.71
N PRO A 12 -7.77 -8.97 34.99
CA PRO A 12 -8.49 -7.79 35.45
C PRO A 12 -9.34 -7.23 34.30
N THR A 13 -10.61 -7.01 34.55
CA THR A 13 -11.52 -6.25 33.69
C THR A 13 -11.11 -4.79 33.73
N ASP A 14 -10.38 -4.36 32.71
CA ASP A 14 -9.95 -2.98 32.57
C ASP A 14 -11.12 -2.11 32.08
N SER A 15 -11.70 -1.33 33.00
CA SER A 15 -12.76 -0.35 32.72
C SER A 15 -12.32 0.81 31.81
N ARG A 16 -11.05 0.89 31.44
CA ARG A 16 -10.51 1.89 30.51
C ARG A 16 -10.78 1.56 29.03
N ALA A 17 -11.03 0.30 28.68
CA ALA A 17 -11.33 -0.08 27.31
C ALA A 17 -12.70 0.46 26.83
N SER A 18 -13.67 0.57 27.73
CA SER A 18 -15.01 1.08 27.40
C SER A 18 -15.02 2.59 27.10
N SER A 19 -14.19 3.39 27.79
CA SER A 19 -14.13 4.84 27.56
C SER A 19 -13.41 5.26 26.28
N MET A 20 -12.58 4.39 25.71
CA MET A 20 -11.92 4.65 24.43
C MET A 20 -12.81 4.37 23.21
N LEU A 21 -13.82 3.50 23.35
CA LEU A 21 -14.81 3.29 22.28
C LEU A 21 -15.74 4.50 22.11
N ASP A 22 -16.13 5.15 23.20
CA ASP A 22 -17.05 6.30 23.16
C ASP A 22 -16.38 7.58 22.58
N ALA A 23 -15.06 7.70 22.67
CA ALA A 23 -14.34 8.83 22.09
C ALA A 23 -14.20 8.78 20.56
N ARG A 24 -14.32 7.61 19.94
CA ARG A 24 -14.22 7.44 18.48
C ARG A 24 -15.47 7.90 17.74
N THR A 25 -16.62 7.85 18.37
CA THR A 25 -17.90 8.25 17.77
C THR A 25 -18.04 9.78 17.66
N ALA A 26 -17.25 10.54 18.40
CA ALA A 26 -17.34 12.01 18.42
C ALA A 26 -16.49 12.71 17.33
N THR A 27 -15.64 12.00 16.59
CA THR A 27 -14.70 12.63 15.64
C THR A 27 -15.09 12.49 14.17
N GLY A 28 -16.28 11.99 13.84
CA GLY A 28 -16.79 11.98 12.45
C GLY A 28 -15.89 11.24 11.45
N ILE A 29 -15.02 10.33 11.92
CA ILE A 29 -14.24 9.47 11.06
C ILE A 29 -15.21 8.43 10.51
N GLN A 30 -15.55 8.57 9.25
CA GLN A 30 -16.40 7.63 8.53
C GLN A 30 -15.72 6.26 8.58
N GLU A 31 -16.28 5.32 9.36
CA GLU A 31 -15.73 3.98 9.59
C GLU A 31 -15.60 3.17 8.27
N ASP A 32 -16.24 3.63 7.21
CA ASP A 32 -16.29 2.95 5.91
C ASP A 32 -15.02 3.14 5.05
N ALA A 33 -14.14 4.09 5.38
CA ALA A 33 -12.98 4.41 4.56
C ALA A 33 -11.94 3.28 4.44
N TRP A 34 -12.02 2.27 5.31
CA TRP A 34 -11.10 1.11 5.32
C TRP A 34 -11.82 -0.24 5.35
N ALA A 35 -13.16 -0.24 5.27
CA ALA A 35 -13.93 -1.47 5.20
C ALA A 35 -13.56 -2.25 3.94
N VAL A 36 -13.01 -3.43 4.12
CA VAL A 36 -12.81 -4.41 3.04
C VAL A 36 -14.19 -4.81 2.54
N PRO A 37 -14.49 -4.74 1.23
CA PRO A 37 -15.76 -5.23 0.71
C PRO A 37 -16.00 -6.66 1.18
N ALA A 38 -17.21 -6.96 1.64
CA ALA A 38 -17.57 -8.26 2.21
C ALA A 38 -17.38 -9.44 1.24
N ASP A 39 -17.23 -9.17 -0.05
CA ASP A 39 -16.98 -10.15 -1.11
C ASP A 39 -15.48 -10.41 -1.36
N THR A 40 -14.58 -9.68 -0.68
CA THR A 40 -13.16 -9.94 -0.73
C THR A 40 -12.79 -10.79 0.48
N SER A 41 -13.10 -12.08 0.44
CA SER A 41 -12.48 -13.06 1.34
C SER A 41 -10.99 -13.13 1.00
N ILE A 42 -10.20 -12.25 1.62
CA ILE A 42 -8.74 -12.38 1.61
C ILE A 42 -8.44 -13.59 2.50
N GLU A 43 -8.49 -14.77 1.91
CA GLU A 43 -7.89 -15.94 2.55
C GLU A 43 -6.38 -15.71 2.58
N CYS A 44 -5.91 -15.04 3.61
CA CYS A 44 -4.51 -15.00 3.96
C CYS A 44 -4.12 -16.42 4.35
N GLY A 45 -3.87 -17.25 3.34
CA GLY A 45 -3.33 -18.59 3.56
C GLY A 45 -1.99 -18.50 4.29
N PRO A 46 -1.62 -19.50 5.12
CA PRO A 46 -0.42 -19.47 5.93
C PRO A 46 0.90 -19.50 5.12
N VAL A 47 0.82 -19.51 3.79
CA VAL A 47 1.99 -19.69 2.92
C VAL A 47 2.22 -18.45 2.05
N ARG A 48 3.18 -17.63 2.47
CA ARG A 48 3.71 -16.53 1.65
C ARG A 48 4.41 -17.09 0.41
N ARG A 49 3.96 -16.72 -0.80
CA ARG A 49 4.63 -17.02 -2.06
C ARG A 49 5.88 -16.16 -2.21
N LYS A 50 7.06 -16.77 -2.11
CA LYS A 50 8.34 -16.07 -2.32
C LYS A 50 8.70 -16.04 -3.80
N LEU A 51 9.32 -14.95 -4.26
CA LEU A 51 9.87 -14.90 -5.60
C LEU A 51 11.15 -15.77 -5.69
N PRO A 52 11.46 -16.32 -6.88
CA PRO A 52 12.73 -17.01 -7.11
C PRO A 52 13.91 -16.03 -6.98
N ALA A 53 15.11 -16.56 -6.78
CA ALA A 53 16.33 -15.75 -6.65
C ALA A 53 16.62 -14.94 -7.93
N GLU A 54 16.41 -15.54 -9.08
CA GLU A 54 16.48 -14.87 -10.39
C GLU A 54 15.05 -14.66 -10.91
N ARG A 55 14.72 -13.44 -11.31
CA ARG A 55 13.37 -13.05 -11.74
C ARG A 55 13.38 -11.86 -12.67
N HIS A 56 12.38 -11.78 -13.51
CA HIS A 56 12.16 -10.60 -14.33
C HIS A 56 11.69 -9.41 -13.48
N SER A 57 12.17 -8.23 -13.83
CA SER A 57 11.74 -6.98 -13.21
C SER A 57 11.64 -5.84 -14.21
N ILE A 58 10.80 -4.87 -13.90
CA ILE A 58 10.67 -3.62 -14.66
C ILE A 58 11.11 -2.49 -13.73
N THR A 59 12.09 -1.70 -14.20
CA THR A 59 12.51 -0.48 -13.50
C THR A 59 12.02 0.74 -14.27
N HIS A 60 11.36 1.66 -13.58
CA HIS A 60 10.82 2.89 -14.13
C HIS A 60 11.33 4.10 -13.34
N LYS A 61 11.89 5.08 -14.05
CA LYS A 61 12.25 6.37 -13.46
C LYS A 61 11.01 7.26 -13.45
N PHE A 62 10.79 7.96 -12.33
CA PHE A 62 9.72 8.95 -12.22
C PHE A 62 10.23 10.27 -11.63
N SER A 63 9.46 11.32 -11.86
CA SER A 63 9.64 12.63 -11.22
C SER A 63 8.27 13.21 -10.87
N ILE A 64 8.12 13.77 -9.68
CA ILE A 64 6.89 14.40 -9.20
C ILE A 64 7.25 15.66 -8.45
N GLY A 65 6.83 16.83 -8.93
CA GLY A 65 7.09 18.10 -8.25
C GLY A 65 8.56 18.36 -7.96
N GLY A 66 9.49 17.87 -8.82
CA GLY A 66 10.93 17.99 -8.63
C GLY A 66 11.57 16.88 -7.75
N HIS A 67 10.79 15.94 -7.23
CA HIS A 67 11.30 14.75 -6.54
C HIS A 67 11.45 13.61 -7.54
N GLU A 68 12.67 13.12 -7.70
CA GLU A 68 12.98 12.01 -8.60
C GLU A 68 13.14 10.70 -7.84
N GLY A 69 12.79 9.60 -8.49
CA GLY A 69 12.96 8.27 -7.94
C GLY A 69 12.85 7.18 -9.01
N TYR A 70 13.00 5.95 -8.55
CA TYR A 70 12.86 4.74 -9.36
C TYR A 70 11.91 3.78 -8.66
N ILE A 71 11.00 3.19 -9.44
CA ILE A 71 10.17 2.06 -9.02
C ILE A 71 10.71 0.83 -9.74
N THR A 72 11.02 -0.23 -8.99
CA THR A 72 11.35 -1.54 -9.56
C THR A 72 10.31 -2.53 -9.10
N ALA A 73 9.60 -3.14 -10.04
CA ALA A 73 8.63 -4.19 -9.79
C ALA A 73 9.20 -5.54 -10.25
N GLY A 74 9.46 -6.44 -9.29
CA GLY A 74 9.83 -7.82 -9.56
C GLY A 74 8.60 -8.70 -9.75
N MET A 75 8.65 -9.59 -10.74
CA MET A 75 7.51 -10.40 -11.17
C MET A 75 7.70 -11.86 -10.84
N PHE A 76 6.59 -12.53 -10.57
CA PHE A 76 6.51 -13.98 -10.59
C PHE A 76 6.61 -14.51 -12.03
N GLU A 77 6.75 -15.82 -12.20
CA GLU A 77 6.82 -16.48 -13.52
C GLU A 77 5.54 -16.28 -14.35
N ASP A 78 4.41 -16.08 -13.70
CA ASP A 78 3.12 -15.77 -14.32
C ASP A 78 2.97 -14.30 -14.77
N GLY A 79 4.01 -13.47 -14.57
CA GLY A 79 4.02 -12.05 -14.91
C GLY A 79 3.35 -11.15 -13.87
N SER A 80 2.75 -11.70 -12.82
CA SER A 80 2.16 -10.88 -11.76
C SER A 80 3.24 -10.24 -10.88
N PRO A 81 3.00 -9.02 -10.34
CA PRO A 81 3.98 -8.36 -9.46
C PRO A 81 4.00 -9.04 -8.09
N GLY A 82 5.20 -9.31 -7.58
CA GLY A 82 5.39 -9.96 -6.29
C GLY A 82 6.26 -9.17 -5.32
N GLU A 83 6.99 -8.16 -5.82
CA GLU A 83 7.77 -7.26 -4.98
C GLU A 83 7.93 -5.90 -5.63
N ILE A 84 8.11 -4.90 -4.82
CA ILE A 84 8.31 -3.51 -5.25
C ILE A 84 9.46 -2.93 -4.46
N PHE A 85 10.32 -2.19 -5.15
CA PHE A 85 11.33 -1.33 -4.56
C PHE A 85 11.08 0.09 -5.04
N VAL A 86 11.19 1.05 -4.14
CA VAL A 86 11.06 2.48 -4.45
C VAL A 86 12.30 3.18 -3.92
N THR A 87 13.13 3.68 -4.81
CA THR A 87 14.36 4.39 -4.45
C THR A 87 14.20 5.86 -4.77
N MET A 88 14.28 6.72 -3.76
CA MET A 88 14.25 8.17 -3.92
C MET A 88 15.65 8.73 -4.14
N ALA A 89 15.80 9.75 -5.00
CA ALA A 89 17.09 10.33 -5.37
C ALA A 89 17.84 11.00 -4.21
N LYS A 90 17.11 11.41 -3.15
CA LYS A 90 17.71 11.98 -1.93
C LYS A 90 17.78 10.91 -0.85
N GLU A 91 18.95 10.30 -0.71
CA GLU A 91 19.18 9.32 0.35
C GLU A 91 19.10 9.99 1.75
N GLY A 92 18.67 9.21 2.75
CA GLY A 92 18.58 9.65 4.14
C GLY A 92 17.44 10.62 4.45
N SER A 93 16.57 10.95 3.49
CA SER A 93 15.37 11.74 3.76
C SER A 93 14.29 10.88 4.44
N THR A 94 13.43 11.53 5.23
CA THR A 94 12.25 10.85 5.82
C THR A 94 11.36 10.21 4.74
N ILE A 95 11.20 10.90 3.61
CA ILE A 95 10.42 10.39 2.47
C ILE A 95 11.03 9.10 1.93
N SER A 96 12.36 9.05 1.76
CA SER A 96 13.04 7.84 1.29
C SER A 96 12.77 6.66 2.23
N GLY A 97 12.98 6.84 3.53
CA GLY A 97 12.77 5.78 4.52
C GLY A 97 11.31 5.31 4.60
N LEU A 98 10.34 6.22 4.45
CA LEU A 98 8.91 5.86 4.41
C LEU A 98 8.57 5.10 3.13
N MET A 99 9.12 5.49 1.97
CA MET A 99 8.89 4.79 0.70
C MET A 99 9.51 3.40 0.72
N ASP A 100 10.71 3.22 1.27
CA ASP A 100 11.33 1.92 1.44
C ASP A 100 10.48 1.00 2.33
N SER A 101 10.03 1.50 3.48
CA SER A 101 9.18 0.74 4.40
C SER A 101 7.84 0.36 3.79
N MET A 102 7.23 1.28 3.04
CA MET A 102 5.98 1.04 2.32
C MET A 102 6.17 0.00 1.21
N ALA A 103 7.26 0.09 0.45
CA ALA A 103 7.58 -0.87 -0.60
C ALA A 103 7.73 -2.30 -0.04
N VAL A 104 8.36 -2.45 1.12
CA VAL A 104 8.43 -3.74 1.84
C VAL A 104 7.04 -4.23 2.22
N ALA A 105 6.18 -3.38 2.80
CA ALA A 105 4.82 -3.75 3.18
C ALA A 105 3.99 -4.19 1.98
N ILE A 106 4.02 -3.42 0.87
CA ILE A 106 3.34 -3.77 -0.39
C ILE A 106 3.83 -5.12 -0.92
N SER A 107 5.14 -5.34 -0.94
CA SER A 107 5.73 -6.61 -1.38
C SER A 107 5.22 -7.79 -0.56
N LEU A 108 5.15 -7.65 0.77
CA LEU A 108 4.61 -8.69 1.64
C LEU A 108 3.13 -8.96 1.35
N ILE A 109 2.33 -7.93 1.17
CA ILE A 109 0.90 -8.02 0.85
C ILE A 109 0.69 -8.77 -0.47
N LEU A 110 1.43 -8.41 -1.54
CA LEU A 110 1.38 -9.09 -2.83
C LEU A 110 1.79 -10.57 -2.72
N GLN A 111 2.84 -10.86 -1.95
CA GLN A 111 3.31 -12.22 -1.72
C GLN A 111 2.34 -13.06 -0.87
N CYS A 112 1.49 -12.43 -0.08
CA CYS A 112 0.38 -13.08 0.63
C CYS A 112 -0.85 -13.31 -0.26
N GLY A 113 -0.81 -12.93 -1.54
CA GLY A 113 -1.87 -13.20 -2.50
C GLY A 113 -2.96 -12.14 -2.58
N VAL A 114 -2.79 -10.98 -1.94
CA VAL A 114 -3.74 -9.86 -2.10
C VAL A 114 -3.67 -9.33 -3.54
N PRO A 115 -4.81 -9.24 -4.25
CA PRO A 115 -4.82 -8.74 -5.62
C PRO A 115 -4.30 -7.31 -5.73
N LEU A 116 -3.47 -7.03 -6.75
CA LEU A 116 -2.97 -5.69 -7.02
C LEU A 116 -4.10 -4.66 -7.16
N LYS A 117 -5.21 -5.06 -7.82
CA LYS A 117 -6.39 -4.20 -7.98
C LYS A 117 -6.88 -3.64 -6.65
N PHE A 118 -6.93 -4.45 -5.60
CA PHE A 118 -7.35 -4.00 -4.27
C PHE A 118 -6.43 -2.91 -3.72
N LEU A 119 -5.12 -3.04 -3.93
CA LEU A 119 -4.16 -2.02 -3.50
C LEU A 119 -4.29 -0.74 -4.33
N VAL A 120 -4.50 -0.87 -5.64
CA VAL A 120 -4.75 0.27 -6.53
C VAL A 120 -5.99 1.05 -6.06
N ASP A 121 -7.10 0.37 -5.82
CA ASP A 121 -8.36 0.98 -5.38
C ASP A 121 -8.22 1.71 -4.02
N LYS A 122 -7.24 1.34 -3.20
CA LYS A 122 -7.02 1.95 -1.88
C LYS A 122 -5.99 3.08 -1.88
N PHE A 123 -4.98 3.01 -2.74
CA PHE A 123 -3.82 3.90 -2.67
C PHE A 123 -3.67 4.82 -3.87
N ALA A 124 -4.32 4.55 -5.00
CA ALA A 124 -4.45 5.53 -6.07
C ALA A 124 -5.29 6.72 -5.57
N HIS A 125 -4.95 7.92 -6.05
CA HIS A 125 -5.62 9.19 -5.72
C HIS A 125 -5.48 9.66 -4.26
N VAL A 126 -4.67 9.00 -3.43
CA VAL A 126 -4.31 9.49 -2.10
C VAL A 126 -3.51 10.79 -2.23
N ARG A 127 -3.87 11.81 -1.43
CA ARG A 127 -3.33 13.16 -1.54
C ARG A 127 -2.41 13.49 -0.38
N PHE A 128 -1.15 13.77 -0.68
CA PHE A 128 -0.16 14.33 0.25
C PHE A 128 1.08 14.82 -0.53
N GLU A 129 1.86 15.70 0.06
CA GLU A 129 3.08 16.21 -0.57
C GLU A 129 4.24 15.19 -0.49
N PRO A 130 5.08 15.09 -1.53
CA PRO A 130 5.08 15.93 -2.74
C PRO A 130 4.03 15.49 -3.76
N SER A 131 3.36 16.49 -4.35
CA SER A 131 2.42 16.35 -5.46
C SER A 131 2.92 17.19 -6.65
N GLY A 132 2.39 16.97 -7.84
CA GLY A 132 2.75 17.81 -8.98
C GLY A 132 2.78 17.12 -10.33
N TRP A 133 3.23 17.89 -11.32
CA TRP A 133 3.41 17.40 -12.67
C TRP A 133 4.51 16.33 -12.74
N THR A 134 4.26 15.34 -13.59
CA THR A 134 5.20 14.24 -13.84
C THR A 134 5.71 14.30 -15.29
N GLY A 135 6.76 13.58 -15.60
CA GLY A 135 7.23 13.43 -16.99
C GLY A 135 6.52 12.31 -17.77
N ASN A 136 5.49 11.67 -17.16
CA ASN A 136 4.81 10.54 -17.76
C ASN A 136 3.50 10.99 -18.45
N PRO A 137 3.39 10.86 -19.80
CA PRO A 137 2.17 11.26 -20.51
C PRO A 137 0.91 10.51 -20.08
N GLN A 138 1.04 9.29 -19.56
CA GLN A 138 -0.08 8.47 -19.10
C GLN A 138 -0.55 8.86 -17.69
N ILE A 139 0.29 9.55 -16.93
CA ILE A 139 0.01 10.07 -15.59
C ILE A 139 0.57 11.48 -15.51
N PRO A 140 0.00 12.47 -16.21
CA PRO A 140 0.60 13.80 -16.34
C PRO A 140 0.71 14.55 -15.00
N TYR A 141 -0.22 14.32 -14.08
CA TYR A 141 -0.23 14.87 -12.73
C TYR A 141 -0.44 13.77 -11.69
N ALA A 142 0.27 13.86 -10.58
CA ALA A 142 0.10 12.97 -9.43
C ALA A 142 -0.18 13.78 -8.16
N THR A 143 -1.15 13.31 -7.38
CA THR A 143 -1.56 13.93 -6.12
C THR A 143 -0.68 13.53 -4.94
N SER A 144 0.17 12.52 -5.14
CA SER A 144 1.23 12.08 -4.22
C SER A 144 2.16 11.09 -4.91
N ILE A 145 3.28 10.75 -4.26
CA ILE A 145 4.16 9.66 -4.71
C ILE A 145 3.39 8.33 -4.75
N MET A 146 2.54 8.07 -3.77
CA MET A 146 1.74 6.84 -3.70
C MET A 146 0.72 6.76 -4.84
N ASP A 147 0.03 7.86 -5.13
CA ASP A 147 -0.88 7.96 -6.28
C ASP A 147 -0.16 7.58 -7.58
N TYR A 148 1.03 8.15 -7.80
CA TYR A 148 1.82 7.84 -8.98
C TYR A 148 2.19 6.37 -9.07
N ILE A 149 2.73 5.80 -7.99
CA ILE A 149 3.19 4.41 -7.93
C ILE A 149 2.03 3.46 -8.27
N PHE A 150 0.88 3.62 -7.62
CA PHE A 150 -0.24 2.70 -7.82
C PHE A 150 -0.92 2.86 -9.17
N ARG A 151 -1.02 4.07 -9.71
CA ARG A 151 -1.49 4.28 -11.09
C ARG A 151 -0.53 3.70 -12.11
N TRP A 152 0.79 3.84 -11.90
CA TRP A 152 1.78 3.21 -12.77
C TRP A 152 1.71 1.68 -12.71
N LEU A 153 1.59 1.09 -11.52
CA LEU A 153 1.41 -0.35 -11.36
C LEU A 153 0.12 -0.84 -12.04
N ALA A 154 -0.96 -0.11 -11.90
CA ALA A 154 -2.22 -0.43 -12.56
C ALA A 154 -2.07 -0.47 -14.07
N LEU A 155 -1.46 0.56 -14.67
CA LEU A 155 -1.18 0.62 -16.11
C LEU A 155 -0.32 -0.53 -16.61
N LYS A 156 0.64 -0.99 -15.79
CA LYS A 156 1.57 -2.05 -16.19
C LYS A 156 1.01 -3.46 -16.05
N PHE A 157 0.19 -3.71 -15.04
CA PHE A 157 -0.20 -5.06 -14.64
C PHE A 157 -1.70 -5.33 -14.71
N LEU A 158 -2.56 -4.30 -14.73
CA LEU A 158 -4.01 -4.48 -14.79
C LEU A 158 -4.59 -4.10 -16.15
N GLY A 159 -4.01 -3.09 -16.81
CA GLY A 159 -4.42 -2.71 -18.17
C GLY A 159 -4.62 -1.19 -18.36
N PRO A 160 -4.77 -0.75 -19.62
CA PRO A 160 -4.87 0.66 -19.96
C PRO A 160 -6.18 1.31 -19.48
N GLU A 161 -7.21 0.55 -19.16
CA GLU A 161 -8.46 1.04 -18.59
C GLU A 161 -8.26 1.73 -17.23
N TYR A 162 -7.19 1.42 -16.54
CA TYR A 162 -6.79 2.08 -15.28
C TYR A 162 -6.00 3.37 -15.50
N ALA A 163 -5.74 3.74 -16.76
CA ALA A 163 -5.07 4.99 -17.12
C ALA A 163 -5.98 6.22 -16.99
N VAL A 164 -7.27 6.02 -16.75
CA VAL A 164 -8.26 7.10 -16.78
C VAL A 164 -7.93 8.12 -15.71
N PRO A 165 -7.65 9.39 -16.06
CA PRO A 165 -7.63 10.45 -15.08
C PRO A 165 -9.04 10.56 -14.52
N GLU A 166 -9.22 10.40 -13.21
CA GLU A 166 -10.42 10.94 -12.62
C GLU A 166 -10.47 12.44 -12.98
N ALA A 167 -11.57 12.81 -13.63
CA ALA A 167 -11.86 14.16 -14.02
C ALA A 167 -11.85 15.07 -12.78
N GLY A 168 -10.79 15.79 -12.65
CA GLY A 168 -10.53 16.77 -11.62
C GLY A 168 -9.34 17.57 -12.08
N GLU A 169 -9.48 18.24 -13.25
CA GLU A 169 -8.58 19.35 -13.56
C GLU A 169 -8.68 20.34 -12.39
N PRO A 170 -7.56 20.82 -11.85
CA PRO A 170 -7.62 21.96 -10.96
C PRO A 170 -8.22 23.10 -11.76
N GLU A 171 -9.38 23.58 -11.35
CA GLU A 171 -9.89 24.86 -11.84
C GLU A 171 -8.81 25.92 -11.56
N LEU A 172 -8.31 26.52 -12.63
CA LEU A 172 -7.38 27.65 -12.62
C LEU A 172 -8.05 28.90 -12.06
#